data_9ed52fa764be00f22fbf90a60f56a2db
#
_entry.id   9ed52fa764be00f22fbf90a60f56a2db
#
_cell.length_a   1.000
_cell.length_b   1.000
_cell.length_c   1.000
_cell.angle_alpha   90.00
_cell.angle_beta   90.00
_cell.angle_gamma   90.00
#
_symmetry.space_group_name_H-M   'P 1'
#
loop_
_entity.id
_entity.type
_entity.pdbx_description
1 polymer ?
#
loop_
_entity_poly.entity_id
_entity_poly.type
_entity_poly.pdbx_seq_one_letter_code
_entity_poly.pdbx_strand_id
1 'polypeptide(L)' 'MGKVPINDPKHWRERAEKARAHAEQMSDLEARQTMLEIAEDYEKLGRRAEQRVANTSAAK' A
#
# COMPACT_ATOMS: atom_id res chain seq x y z
N MET A 1 12.88 -7.70 15.70
CA MET A 1 12.67 -7.13 15.32
C MET A 1 12.09 -7.10 14.15
N GLY A 2 11.66 -6.58 13.61
CA GLY A 2 11.27 -6.41 12.39
C GLY A 2 10.19 -7.13 11.77
N LYS A 3 9.36 -7.82 12.47
CA LYS A 3 8.31 -8.41 11.80
C LYS A 3 7.30 -7.41 11.46
N VAL A 4 7.07 -7.14 10.19
CA VAL A 4 6.03 -6.22 9.75
C VAL A 4 4.73 -6.99 9.61
N PRO A 5 3.69 -6.59 10.35
CA PRO A 5 2.42 -7.30 10.24
C PRO A 5 1.84 -7.10 8.86
N ILE A 6 1.50 -8.18 8.21
CA ILE A 6 0.93 -8.15 6.87
C ILE A 6 -0.41 -7.43 6.88
N ASN A 7 -1.11 -7.45 8.01
CA ASN A 7 -2.41 -6.83 8.11
C ASN A 7 -2.38 -5.40 8.59
N ASP A 8 -1.22 -4.78 8.64
CA ASP A 8 -1.12 -3.41 9.11
C ASP A 8 -1.41 -2.45 7.96
N PRO A 9 -2.54 -1.75 8.00
CA PRO A 9 -2.87 -0.82 6.90
C PRO A 9 -1.85 0.28 6.74
N LYS A 10 -1.24 0.70 7.83
CA LYS A 10 -0.26 1.75 7.77
C LYS A 10 0.94 1.33 6.93
N HIS A 11 1.36 0.09 7.06
CA HIS A 11 2.47 -0.43 6.28
C HIS A 11 2.18 -0.30 4.78
N TRP A 12 0.99 -0.68 4.35
CA TRP A 12 0.64 -0.65 2.95
C TRP A 12 0.51 0.78 2.43
N ARG A 13 0.00 1.68 3.26
CA ARG A 13 -0.10 3.07 2.86
C ARG A 13 1.27 3.70 2.66
N GLU A 14 2.19 3.39 3.55
CA GLU A 14 3.54 3.91 3.41
C GLU A 14 4.19 3.40 2.15
N ARG A 15 3.95 2.14 1.83
CA ARG A 15 4.47 1.57 0.61
C ARG A 15 3.88 2.27 -0.62
N ALA A 16 2.59 2.56 -0.57
CA ALA A 16 1.94 3.24 -1.68
C ALA A 16 2.53 4.64 -1.87
N GLU A 17 2.76 5.35 -0.78
CA GLU A 17 3.33 6.68 -0.88
C GLU A 17 4.73 6.65 -1.46
N LYS A 18 5.52 5.68 -1.05
CA LYS A 18 6.86 5.56 -1.59
C LYS A 18 6.83 5.24 -3.07
N ALA A 19 5.92 4.39 -3.48
CA ALA A 19 5.80 4.07 -4.90
C ALA A 19 5.41 5.29 -5.71
N ARG A 20 4.49 6.11 -5.17
CA ARG A 20 4.11 7.33 -5.86
C ARG A 20 5.27 8.31 -5.96
N ALA A 21 6.01 8.47 -4.87
CA ALA A 21 7.15 9.37 -4.89
C ALA A 21 8.17 8.91 -5.92
N HIS A 22 8.36 7.61 -6.01
CA HIS A 22 9.26 7.06 -7.01
C HIS A 22 8.78 7.40 -8.42
N ALA A 23 7.48 7.24 -8.64
CA ALA A 23 6.91 7.50 -9.95
C ALA A 23 7.12 8.95 -10.37
N GLU A 24 7.00 9.87 -9.42
CA GLU A 24 7.16 11.28 -9.74
C GLU A 24 8.56 11.62 -10.20
N GLN A 25 9.53 10.83 -9.80
CA GLN A 25 10.91 11.08 -10.18
C GLN A 25 11.29 10.39 -11.47
N MET A 26 10.42 9.59 -12.03
CA MET A 26 10.71 8.88 -13.26
C MET A 26 10.33 9.72 -14.46
N SER A 27 11.24 9.77 -15.43
CA SER A 27 10.91 10.50 -16.65
C SER A 27 10.33 9.60 -17.71
N ASP A 28 10.52 8.30 -17.60
CA ASP A 28 9.96 7.36 -18.56
C ASP A 28 8.49 7.12 -18.25
N LEU A 29 7.63 7.40 -19.20
CA LEU A 29 6.19 7.30 -19.00
C LEU A 29 5.75 5.88 -18.64
N GLU A 30 6.30 4.88 -19.31
CA GLU A 30 5.89 3.52 -19.04
C GLU A 30 6.30 3.08 -17.64
N ALA A 31 7.52 3.39 -17.27
CA ALA A 31 7.99 3.04 -15.93
C ALA A 31 7.17 3.78 -14.88
N ARG A 32 6.87 5.04 -15.14
CA ARG A 32 6.09 5.83 -14.22
C ARG A 32 4.70 5.23 -14.03
N GLN A 33 4.07 4.84 -15.12
CA GLN A 33 2.75 4.27 -15.05
C GLN A 33 2.76 2.94 -14.30
N THR A 34 3.79 2.13 -14.52
CA THR A 34 3.92 0.88 -13.80
C THR A 34 4.02 1.13 -12.30
N MET A 35 4.81 2.12 -11.91
CA MET A 35 4.94 2.43 -10.49
C MET A 35 3.63 2.93 -9.89
N LEU A 36 2.87 3.70 -10.66
CA LEU A 36 1.57 4.16 -10.17
C LEU A 36 0.60 3.00 -9.99
N GLU A 37 0.66 2.01 -10.88
CA GLU A 37 -0.16 0.82 -10.71
C GLU A 37 0.24 0.05 -9.47
N ILE A 38 1.54 -0.04 -9.22
CA ILE A 38 2.01 -0.68 -8.01
C ILE A 38 1.50 0.05 -6.78
N ALA A 39 1.52 1.38 -6.81
CA ALA A 39 1.00 2.17 -5.70
C ALA A 39 -0.47 1.89 -5.47
N GLU A 40 -1.25 1.76 -6.54
CA GLU A 40 -2.66 1.45 -6.40
C GLU A 40 -2.86 0.07 -5.77
N ASP A 41 -2.02 -0.89 -6.16
CA ASP A 41 -2.12 -2.23 -5.58
C ASP A 41 -1.86 -2.18 -4.09
N TYR A 42 -0.87 -1.41 -3.68
CA TYR A 42 -0.59 -1.26 -2.25
C TYR A 42 -1.77 -0.63 -1.53
N GLU A 43 -2.42 0.34 -2.16
CA GLU A 43 -3.59 0.96 -1.55
C GLU A 43 -4.72 -0.03 -1.37
N LYS A 44 -4.91 -0.90 -2.35
CA LYS A 44 -5.93 -1.93 -2.23
C LYS A 44 -5.61 -2.88 -1.08
N LEU A 45 -4.35 -3.25 -0.95
CA LEU A 45 -3.94 -4.11 0.15
C LEU A 45 -4.17 -3.40 1.48
N GLY A 46 -3.91 -2.12 1.54
CA GLY A 46 -4.16 -1.35 2.75
C GLY A 46 -5.62 -1.34 3.13
N ARG A 47 -6.50 -1.16 2.15
CA ARG A 47 -7.92 -1.18 2.43
C ARG A 47 -8.38 -2.54 2.94
N ARG A 48 -7.87 -3.61 2.34
CA ARG A 48 -8.21 -4.93 2.81
C ARG A 48 -7.73 -5.16 4.23
N ALA A 49 -6.53 -4.68 4.53
CA ALA A 49 -6.01 -4.80 5.89
C ALA A 49 -6.87 -4.02 6.87
N GLU A 50 -7.34 -2.83 6.47
CA GLU A 50 -8.22 -2.06 7.31
C GLU A 50 -9.51 -2.79 7.58
N GLN A 51 -10.07 -3.40 6.55
CA GLN A 51 -11.31 -4.13 6.71
C GLN A 51 -11.14 -5.33 7.62
N ARG A 52 -10.01 -6.00 7.52
CA ARG A 52 -9.75 -7.14 8.39
C ARG A 52 -9.67 -6.71 9.83
N VAL A 53 -8.96 -5.62 10.08
CA VAL A 53 -8.84 -5.12 11.43
C VAL A 53 -10.21 -4.72 11.98
N ALA A 54 -10.99 -4.01 11.17
CA ALA A 54 -12.32 -3.60 11.59
C ALA A 54 -13.22 -4.80 11.84
N ASN A 55 -13.15 -5.81 10.96
CA ASN A 55 -13.98 -6.99 11.13
C ASN A 55 -13.60 -7.76 12.39
N THR A 56 -12.31 -7.85 12.64
CA THR A 56 -11.85 -8.54 13.84
C THR A 56 -12.36 -7.84 15.08
N SER A 57 -12.32 -6.51 15.08
CA SER A 57 -12.82 -5.75 16.21
C SER A 57 -14.32 -5.93 16.36
N ALA A 58 -15.03 -5.92 15.24
CA ALA A 58 -16.49 -6.05 15.29
C ALA A 58 -16.93 -7.43 15.66
N ALA A 59 -16.10 -8.41 15.39
CA ALA A 59 -16.49 -9.81 15.64
C ALA A 59 -16.47 -10.18 17.09
N LYS A 60 -16.06 -9.27 17.96
CA LYS A 60 -16.01 -9.63 19.35
C LYS A 60 -17.32 -9.79 20.03
#